data_2e2471fb0da34a7c0e01b0cb83dcfb2f
#
_entry.id   2e2471fb0da34a7c0e01b0cb83dcfb2f
#
_cell.length_a   1.000
_cell.length_b   1.000
_cell.length_c   1.000
_cell.angle_alpha   90.00
_cell.angle_beta   90.00
_cell.angle_gamma   90.00
#
_symmetry.space_group_name_H-M   'P 1'
#
loop_
_entity.id
_entity.type
_entity.pdbx_description
1 polymer ?
#
loop_
_entity_poly.entity_id
_entity_poly.type
_entity_poly.pdbx_seq_one_letter_code
_entity_poly.pdbx_strand_id
1 'polypeptide(L)'
;MKDVVEAFVLREARLLDERRFAEWLSLFAHDGVYWVPTRRDQRSPQEALSLLYEPRALLEMRVARLERPDMHAQAPASRTLHQVSAIEVCEGLEVRSALVMAEHRAGDTRWFAGRVLHRLRREGEELRIVLKRVDLVDSEAPHRALAIPF
;
A
#
# COMPACT_ATOMS: atom_id res chain seq x y z
N MET A 1 -5.08 13.35 18.36
CA MET A 1 -4.30 13.25 17.09
C MET A 1 -3.91 11.81 16.78
N LYS A 2 -3.34 11.09 17.77
CA LYS A 2 -2.97 9.68 17.59
C LYS A 2 -4.13 8.83 17.11
N ASP A 3 -5.29 8.92 17.73
CA ASP A 3 -6.47 8.13 17.37
C ASP A 3 -6.95 8.41 15.95
N VAL A 4 -6.84 9.66 15.51
CA VAL A 4 -7.21 10.06 14.13
C VAL A 4 -6.25 9.43 13.12
N VAL A 5 -4.96 9.43 13.45
CA VAL A 5 -3.93 8.85 12.58
C VAL A 5 -4.08 7.32 12.50
N GLU A 6 -4.29 6.66 13.63
CA GLU A 6 -4.53 5.21 13.66
C GLU A 6 -5.78 4.84 12.86
N ALA A 7 -6.87 5.59 13.04
CA ALA A 7 -8.11 5.37 12.30
C ALA A 7 -7.88 5.55 10.78
N PHE A 8 -7.06 6.51 10.39
CA PHE A 8 -6.73 6.76 8.99
C PHE A 8 -5.99 5.56 8.38
N VAL A 9 -4.97 5.04 9.08
CA VAL A 9 -4.19 3.89 8.61
C VAL A 9 -5.06 2.64 8.51
N LEU A 10 -5.94 2.41 9.48
CA LEU A 10 -6.85 1.27 9.46
C LEU A 10 -7.90 1.40 8.34
N ARG A 11 -8.38 2.60 8.09
CA ARG A 11 -9.30 2.87 6.98
C ARG A 11 -8.65 2.60 5.64
N GLU A 12 -7.40 2.98 5.48
CA GLU A 12 -6.62 2.75 4.24
C GLU A 12 -6.58 1.25 3.91
N ALA A 13 -6.28 0.41 4.89
CA ALA A 13 -6.27 -1.04 4.74
C ALA A 13 -7.67 -1.58 4.37
N ARG A 14 -8.71 -1.11 5.05
CA ARG A 14 -10.08 -1.56 4.80
C ARG A 14 -10.56 -1.20 3.40
N LEU A 15 -10.21 -0.03 2.89
CA LEU A 15 -10.57 0.35 1.53
C LEU A 15 -10.00 -0.61 0.49
N LEU A 16 -8.77 -1.08 0.69
CA LEU A 16 -8.17 -2.08 -0.19
C LEU A 16 -8.92 -3.41 -0.13
N ASP A 17 -9.29 -3.87 1.07
CA ASP A 17 -10.01 -5.14 1.23
C ASP A 17 -11.42 -5.09 0.67
N GLU A 18 -12.06 -3.93 0.71
CA GLU A 18 -13.37 -3.69 0.13
C GLU A 18 -13.32 -3.41 -1.38
N ARG A 19 -12.13 -3.43 -1.98
CA ARG A 19 -11.89 -3.12 -3.40
C ARG A 19 -12.38 -1.72 -3.79
N ARG A 20 -12.31 -0.79 -2.85
CA ARG A 20 -12.67 0.62 -3.07
C ARG A 20 -11.41 1.40 -3.46
N PHE A 21 -10.85 1.02 -4.61
CA PHE A 21 -9.53 1.50 -5.03
C PHE A 21 -9.51 2.99 -5.38
N ALA A 22 -10.57 3.52 -5.93
CA ALA A 22 -10.66 4.95 -6.22
C ALA A 22 -10.62 5.79 -4.93
N GLU A 23 -11.33 5.35 -3.90
CA GLU A 23 -11.29 6.01 -2.60
C GLU A 23 -9.92 5.85 -1.93
N TRP A 24 -9.31 4.66 -2.06
CA TRP A 24 -7.94 4.44 -1.59
C TRP A 24 -6.96 5.41 -2.25
N LEU A 25 -7.04 5.55 -3.58
CA LEU A 25 -6.21 6.50 -4.32
C LEU A 25 -6.38 7.94 -3.81
N SER A 26 -7.61 8.32 -3.46
CA SER A 26 -7.90 9.67 -2.96
C SER A 26 -7.22 10.00 -1.64
N LEU A 27 -6.76 8.98 -0.89
CA LEU A 27 -6.01 9.21 0.34
C LEU A 27 -4.59 9.73 0.08
N PHE A 28 -4.07 9.54 -1.12
CA PHE A 28 -2.74 10.03 -1.48
C PHE A 28 -2.77 11.50 -1.86
N ALA A 29 -1.77 12.24 -1.40
CA ALA A 29 -1.54 13.61 -1.85
C ALA A 29 -1.20 13.61 -3.34
N HIS A 30 -1.33 14.78 -4.00
CA HIS A 30 -1.01 14.90 -5.44
C HIS A 30 0.44 14.54 -5.75
N ASP A 31 1.34 14.73 -4.80
CA ASP A 31 2.76 14.37 -4.88
C ASP A 31 3.08 13.08 -4.11
N GLY A 32 2.06 12.31 -3.75
CA GLY A 32 2.21 11.08 -2.99
C GLY A 32 2.86 9.95 -3.79
N VAL A 33 3.56 9.07 -3.08
CA VAL A 33 4.29 7.94 -3.66
C VAL A 33 3.97 6.67 -2.90
N TYR A 34 3.75 5.59 -3.64
CA TYR A 34 3.67 4.22 -3.15
C TYR A 34 4.95 3.49 -3.55
N TRP A 35 5.65 2.92 -2.57
CA TRP A 35 6.97 2.35 -2.81
C TRP A 35 7.15 1.03 -2.07
N VAL A 36 7.54 -0.01 -2.81
CA VAL A 36 7.92 -1.31 -2.26
C VAL A 36 9.35 -1.60 -2.74
N PRO A 37 10.37 -1.32 -1.90
CA PRO A 37 11.76 -1.55 -2.30
C PRO A 37 12.11 -3.03 -2.35
N THR A 38 13.19 -3.37 -3.08
CA THR A 38 13.70 -4.74 -3.16
C THR A 38 14.72 -5.06 -2.09
N ARG A 39 15.48 -4.05 -1.64
CA ARG A 39 16.55 -4.27 -0.66
C ARG A 39 16.11 -3.86 0.72
N ARG A 40 16.53 -4.67 1.70
CA ARG A 40 16.47 -4.27 3.10
C ARG A 40 17.29 -2.99 3.26
N ASP A 41 16.80 -2.05 4.06
CA ASP A 41 17.47 -0.79 4.36
C ASP A 41 17.73 0.12 3.14
N GLN A 42 17.05 -0.12 2.03
CA GLN A 42 17.15 0.76 0.87
C GLN A 42 16.68 2.18 1.25
N ARG A 43 17.55 3.18 1.02
CA ARG A 43 17.29 4.55 1.47
C ARG A 43 16.59 5.39 0.43
N SER A 44 16.81 5.09 -0.85
CA SER A 44 16.18 5.84 -1.94
C SER A 44 15.84 4.92 -3.10
N PRO A 45 14.85 5.31 -3.95
CA PRO A 45 14.51 4.54 -5.14
C PRO A 45 15.66 4.44 -6.16
N GLN A 46 16.67 5.31 -6.06
CA GLN A 46 17.80 5.32 -6.99
C GLN A 46 18.89 4.30 -6.63
N GLU A 47 18.89 3.76 -5.43
CA GLU A 47 19.92 2.80 -4.98
C GLU A 47 19.78 1.43 -5.63
N ALA A 48 18.57 1.02 -5.96
CA ALA A 48 18.28 -0.28 -6.55
C ALA A 48 16.92 -0.25 -7.24
N LEU A 49 16.65 -1.28 -8.06
CA LEU A 49 15.32 -1.48 -8.60
C LEU A 49 14.32 -1.73 -7.47
N SER A 50 13.10 -1.26 -7.63
CA SER A 50 12.03 -1.48 -6.67
C SER A 50 11.10 -2.56 -7.18
N LEU A 51 10.44 -3.28 -6.26
CA LEU A 51 9.32 -4.14 -6.63
C LEU A 51 8.20 -3.30 -7.20
N LEU A 52 7.88 -2.19 -6.53
CA LEU A 52 6.93 -1.19 -7.00
C LEU A 52 7.47 0.20 -6.61
N TYR A 53 7.40 1.12 -7.54
CA TYR A 53 7.63 2.54 -7.26
C TYR A 53 6.65 3.33 -8.10
N GLU A 54 5.62 3.86 -7.44
CA GLU A 54 4.50 4.47 -8.14
C GLU A 54 4.17 5.85 -7.57
N PRO A 55 4.66 6.91 -8.21
CA PRO A 55 4.12 8.25 -8.00
C PRO A 55 2.64 8.32 -8.37
N ARG A 56 1.96 9.36 -7.95
CA ARG A 56 0.51 9.51 -8.09
C ARG A 56 0.00 9.17 -9.50
N ALA A 57 0.68 9.61 -10.56
CA ALA A 57 0.26 9.34 -11.94
C ALA A 57 0.24 7.85 -12.25
N LEU A 58 1.22 7.08 -11.77
CA LEU A 58 1.26 5.62 -11.96
C LEU A 58 0.23 4.92 -11.10
N LEU A 59 -0.04 5.42 -9.89
CA LEU A 59 -1.12 4.89 -9.05
C LEU A 59 -2.49 5.06 -9.71
N GLU A 60 -2.72 6.19 -10.35
CA GLU A 60 -3.96 6.43 -11.10
C GLU A 60 -4.15 5.39 -12.22
N MET A 61 -3.07 5.06 -12.92
CA MET A 61 -3.09 4.04 -13.96
C MET A 61 -3.36 2.65 -13.39
N ARG A 62 -2.75 2.33 -12.24
CA ARG A 62 -3.00 1.05 -11.56
C ARG A 62 -4.45 0.91 -11.15
N VAL A 63 -5.01 1.93 -10.52
CA VAL A 63 -6.40 1.92 -10.06
C VAL A 63 -7.36 1.82 -11.25
N ALA A 64 -7.09 2.56 -12.33
CA ALA A 64 -7.91 2.48 -13.54
C ALA A 64 -7.90 1.06 -14.12
N ARG A 65 -6.76 0.38 -14.12
CA ARG A 65 -6.67 -1.02 -14.57
C ARG A 65 -7.45 -1.97 -13.66
N LEU A 66 -7.33 -1.81 -12.34
CA LEU A 66 -8.03 -2.67 -11.38
C LEU A 66 -9.56 -2.56 -11.49
N GLU A 67 -10.05 -1.43 -11.93
CA GLU A 67 -11.48 -1.19 -12.11
C GLU A 67 -12.00 -1.65 -13.47
N ARG A 68 -11.14 -2.06 -14.40
CA ARG A 68 -11.56 -2.54 -15.71
C ARG A 68 -12.10 -3.97 -15.62
N PRO A 69 -13.30 -4.24 -16.12
CA PRO A 69 -13.88 -5.58 -16.06
C PRO A 69 -13.17 -6.62 -16.95
N ASP A 70 -12.39 -6.17 -17.93
CA ASP A 70 -11.64 -7.04 -18.85
C ASP A 70 -10.20 -7.33 -18.42
N MET A 71 -9.81 -6.96 -17.18
CA MET A 71 -8.47 -7.24 -16.68
C MET A 71 -8.32 -8.72 -16.31
N HIS A 72 -7.59 -9.49 -17.12
CA HIS A 72 -7.42 -10.93 -16.93
C HIS A 72 -6.75 -11.29 -15.60
N ALA A 73 -5.80 -10.49 -15.12
CA ALA A 73 -5.12 -10.72 -13.85
C ALA A 73 -6.07 -10.61 -12.64
N GLN A 74 -7.28 -10.07 -12.83
CA GLN A 74 -8.33 -9.95 -11.81
C GLN A 74 -9.63 -10.61 -12.24
N ALA A 75 -9.56 -11.61 -13.11
CA ALA A 75 -10.69 -12.49 -13.49
C ALA A 75 -10.36 -13.93 -13.09
N PRO A 76 -10.82 -14.45 -11.94
CA PRO A 76 -11.67 -13.78 -10.94
C PRO A 76 -10.90 -12.77 -10.10
N ALA A 77 -11.63 -11.87 -9.45
CA ALA A 77 -11.03 -10.84 -8.60
C ALA A 77 -10.37 -11.44 -7.37
N SER A 78 -9.24 -10.86 -6.97
CA SER A 78 -8.59 -11.20 -5.70
C SER A 78 -9.47 -10.82 -4.52
N ARG A 79 -9.47 -11.69 -3.50
CA ARG A 79 -10.03 -11.40 -2.18
C ARG A 79 -8.86 -11.20 -1.24
N THR A 80 -8.83 -10.10 -0.54
CA THR A 80 -7.70 -9.75 0.33
C THR A 80 -8.12 -9.45 1.76
N LEU A 81 -7.20 -9.68 2.66
CA LEU A 81 -7.27 -9.23 4.05
C LEU A 81 -5.95 -8.58 4.41
N HIS A 82 -5.99 -7.30 4.74
CA HIS A 82 -4.86 -6.57 5.27
C HIS A 82 -4.99 -6.49 6.79
N GLN A 83 -4.09 -7.11 7.52
CA GLN A 83 -4.05 -7.02 8.98
C GLN A 83 -2.93 -6.07 9.37
N VAL A 84 -3.29 -4.94 9.96
CA VAL A 84 -2.35 -3.91 10.41
C VAL A 84 -2.24 -3.99 11.92
N SER A 85 -1.02 -3.96 12.43
CA SER A 85 -0.75 -4.05 13.86
C SER A 85 0.47 -3.21 14.24
N ALA A 86 0.74 -3.11 15.54
CA ALA A 86 1.91 -2.41 16.08
C ALA A 86 2.03 -0.98 15.54
N ILE A 87 0.90 -0.27 15.49
CA ILE A 87 0.88 1.11 14.98
C ILE A 87 1.58 2.04 15.96
N GLU A 88 2.61 2.72 15.48
CA GLU A 88 3.37 3.71 16.24
C GLU A 88 3.31 5.04 15.50
N VAL A 89 2.72 6.05 16.14
CA VAL A 89 2.66 7.40 15.60
C VAL A 89 3.85 8.19 16.11
N CYS A 90 4.74 8.56 15.20
CA CYS A 90 5.96 9.29 15.49
C CYS A 90 5.78 10.78 15.20
N GLU A 91 6.81 11.57 15.50
CA GLU A 91 6.81 13.00 15.21
C GLU A 91 6.67 13.27 13.71
N GLY A 92 6.11 14.43 13.36
CA GLY A 92 5.98 14.88 11.98
C GLY A 92 4.99 14.07 11.16
N LEU A 93 4.00 13.43 11.79
CA LEU A 93 3.01 12.58 11.12
C LEU A 93 3.66 11.41 10.37
N GLU A 94 4.76 10.89 10.88
CA GLU A 94 5.33 9.63 10.45
C GLU A 94 4.68 8.50 11.25
N VAL A 95 4.22 7.45 10.57
CA VAL A 95 3.52 6.32 11.20
C VAL A 95 4.20 5.03 10.78
N ARG A 96 4.57 4.21 11.74
CA ARG A 96 5.14 2.88 11.52
C ARG A 96 4.14 1.83 11.94
N SER A 97 4.07 0.75 11.18
CA SER A 97 3.19 -0.37 11.49
C SER A 97 3.73 -1.67 10.92
N ALA A 98 3.13 -2.78 11.33
CA ALA A 98 3.38 -4.08 10.74
C ALA A 98 2.16 -4.49 9.92
N LEU A 99 2.40 -5.22 8.84
CA LEU A 99 1.36 -5.66 7.92
C LEU A 99 1.49 -7.15 7.65
N VAL A 100 0.37 -7.87 7.73
CA VAL A 100 0.21 -9.19 7.15
C VAL A 100 -0.96 -9.11 6.19
N MET A 101 -0.76 -9.60 4.97
CA MET A 101 -1.79 -9.59 3.93
C MET A 101 -1.97 -10.99 3.37
N ALA A 102 -3.22 -11.43 3.28
CA ALA A 102 -3.60 -12.62 2.52
C ALA A 102 -4.27 -12.18 1.23
N GLU A 103 -3.91 -12.82 0.13
CA GLU A 103 -4.57 -12.64 -1.16
C GLU A 103 -4.98 -13.99 -1.70
N HIS A 104 -6.29 -14.18 -1.89
CA HIS A 104 -6.85 -15.40 -2.47
C HIS A 104 -7.43 -15.11 -3.85
N ARG A 105 -6.97 -15.88 -4.83
CA ARG A 105 -7.49 -15.78 -6.20
C ARG A 105 -7.38 -17.13 -6.89
N ALA A 106 -8.47 -17.56 -7.55
CA ALA A 106 -8.48 -18.77 -8.37
C ALA A 106 -7.93 -20.03 -7.64
N GLY A 107 -8.35 -20.23 -6.38
CA GLY A 107 -7.95 -21.39 -5.59
C GLY A 107 -6.57 -21.32 -4.96
N ASP A 108 -5.84 -20.22 -5.15
CA ASP A 108 -4.49 -20.03 -4.61
C ASP A 108 -4.48 -18.87 -3.62
N THR A 109 -3.89 -19.10 -2.45
CA THR A 109 -3.73 -18.06 -1.42
C THR A 109 -2.25 -17.73 -1.24
N ARG A 110 -1.92 -16.46 -1.36
CA ARG A 110 -0.57 -15.95 -1.08
C ARG A 110 -0.58 -15.14 0.20
N TRP A 111 0.52 -15.17 0.92
CA TRP A 111 0.72 -14.42 2.15
C TRP A 111 1.89 -13.47 1.98
N PHE A 112 1.72 -12.27 2.50
CA PHE A 112 2.76 -11.25 2.52
C PHE A 112 2.88 -10.73 3.94
N ALA A 113 4.09 -10.39 4.34
CA ALA A 113 4.33 -9.77 5.63
C ALA A 113 5.41 -8.70 5.48
N GLY A 114 5.27 -7.60 6.18
CA GLY A 114 6.24 -6.53 6.09
C GLY A 114 6.01 -5.43 7.12
N ARG A 115 6.86 -4.42 7.02
CA ARG A 115 6.76 -3.19 7.81
C ARG A 115 6.33 -2.07 6.90
N VAL A 116 5.47 -1.20 7.41
CA VAL A 116 4.94 -0.09 6.64
C VAL A 116 5.35 1.22 7.30
N LEU A 117 5.84 2.13 6.47
CA LEU A 117 6.06 3.51 6.86
C LEU A 117 5.10 4.39 6.08
N HIS A 118 4.25 5.12 6.78
CA HIS A 118 3.45 6.19 6.20
C HIS A 118 4.06 7.52 6.59
N ARG A 119 4.22 8.41 5.63
CA ARG A 119 4.41 9.83 5.90
C ARG A 119 3.15 10.55 5.47
N LEU A 120 2.55 11.24 6.41
CA LEU A 120 1.27 11.91 6.20
C LEU A 120 1.44 13.41 6.23
N ARG A 121 0.49 14.10 5.62
CA ARG A 121 0.43 15.56 5.61
C ARG A 121 -1.01 16.01 5.85
N ARG A 122 -1.19 17.09 6.57
CA ARG A 122 -2.50 17.71 6.66
C ARG A 122 -2.76 18.57 5.45
N GLU A 123 -3.94 18.40 4.87
CA GLU A 123 -4.47 19.27 3.83
C GLU A 123 -5.87 19.70 4.27
N GLY A 124 -5.95 20.90 4.85
CA GLY A 124 -7.15 21.33 5.54
C GLY A 124 -7.36 20.48 6.80
N GLU A 125 -8.53 19.91 6.95
CA GLU A 125 -8.86 19.02 8.06
C GLU A 125 -8.56 17.55 7.78
N GLU A 126 -8.14 17.24 6.56
CA GLU A 126 -7.91 15.87 6.14
C GLU A 126 -6.43 15.50 6.16
N LEU A 127 -6.17 14.21 6.33
CA LEU A 127 -4.83 13.64 6.20
C LEU A 127 -4.66 13.12 4.77
N ARG A 128 -3.43 13.25 4.24
CA ARG A 128 -3.05 12.69 2.94
C ARG A 128 -1.73 11.96 3.07
N ILE A 129 -1.57 10.89 2.29
CA ILE A 129 -0.35 10.11 2.24
C ILE A 129 0.62 10.78 1.28
N VAL A 130 1.79 11.16 1.79
CA VAL A 130 2.90 11.67 0.99
C VAL A 130 3.80 10.52 0.56
N LEU A 131 3.98 9.53 1.45
CA LEU A 131 4.73 8.33 1.17
C LEU A 131 4.08 7.15 1.89
N LYS A 132 3.85 6.06 1.16
CA LYS A 132 3.62 4.75 1.75
C LYS A 132 4.73 3.83 1.28
N ARG A 133 5.62 3.45 2.20
CA ARG A 133 6.70 2.50 1.94
C ARG A 133 6.37 1.18 2.62
N VAL A 134 6.43 0.09 1.86
CA VAL A 134 6.21 -1.26 2.37
C VAL A 134 7.48 -2.08 2.18
N ASP A 135 8.10 -2.48 3.29
CA ASP A 135 9.28 -3.33 3.30
C ASP A 135 8.86 -4.75 3.60
N LEU A 136 8.75 -5.58 2.57
CA LEU A 136 8.40 -6.99 2.73
C LEU A 136 9.57 -7.76 3.35
N VAL A 137 9.27 -8.73 4.21
CA VAL A 137 10.30 -9.55 4.86
C VAL A 137 11.09 -10.39 3.86
N ASP A 138 10.47 -10.71 2.72
CA ASP A 138 11.07 -11.47 1.61
C ASP A 138 11.27 -10.62 0.36
N SER A 139 11.58 -9.34 0.52
CA SER A 139 11.69 -8.38 -0.59
C SER A 139 12.71 -8.78 -1.64
N GLU A 140 13.76 -9.52 -1.26
CA GLU A 140 14.82 -9.96 -2.15
C GLU A 140 14.52 -11.28 -2.87
N ALA A 141 13.43 -11.96 -2.49
CA ALA A 141 13.00 -13.19 -3.14
C ALA A 141 12.25 -12.90 -4.45
N PRO A 142 12.18 -13.87 -5.37
CA PRO A 142 11.35 -13.71 -6.57
C PRO A 142 9.87 -13.56 -6.20
N HIS A 143 9.19 -12.62 -6.84
CA HIS A 143 7.77 -12.39 -6.65
C HIS A 143 7.01 -12.50 -7.96
N ARG A 144 5.87 -13.20 -7.91
CA ARG A 144 4.91 -13.18 -9.01
C ARG A 144 4.21 -11.82 -9.07
N ALA A 145 3.49 -11.56 -10.13
CA ALA A 145 2.79 -10.28 -10.32
C ALA A 145 2.01 -9.86 -9.06
N LEU A 146 2.11 -8.59 -8.73
CA LEU A 146 1.50 -7.96 -7.56
C LEU A 146 0.44 -6.98 -8.05
N ALA A 147 -0.82 -7.43 -8.13
CA ALA A 147 -1.90 -6.60 -8.66
C ALA A 147 -2.50 -5.69 -7.61
N ILE A 148 -2.79 -6.24 -6.44
CA ILE A 148 -3.45 -5.49 -5.35
C ILE A 148 -2.38 -4.83 -4.48
N PRO A 149 -2.51 -3.53 -4.16
CA PRO A 149 -1.58 -2.86 -3.25
C PRO A 149 -1.57 -3.49 -1.85
N PHE A 150 -0.41 -3.39 -1.22
CA PHE A 150 -0.23 -3.85 0.17
C PHE A 150 -0.82 -2.90 1.18
#